data_de5c1e1b99eb02c3263a1630aba3de32
#
_entry.id   de5c1e1b99eb02c3263a1630aba3de32
#
_cell.length_a   1.000
_cell.length_b   1.000
_cell.length_c   1.000
_cell.angle_alpha   90.00
_cell.angle_beta   90.00
_cell.angle_gamma   90.00
#
_symmetry.space_group_name_H-M   'P 1'
#
loop_
_entity.id
_entity.type
_entity.pdbx_description
1 polymer ?
#
loop_
_entity_poly.entity_id
_entity_poly.type
_entity_poly.pdbx_seq_one_letter_code
_entity_poly.pdbx_strand_id
1 'polypeptide(L)'
;TYPVLYLLHGMSDDHTIWSRRTSIERYADERGIAVVMPTTELGWYTNMKHGRKWRTYIGEELPAVCHDFFPRISQKREDTYIAGLSMGGYGAYALAMTYPEQYSAAAGLSGAYMPLRFGRDTDPFWRDIFGSLDEFTGSENDLLATSSRLVQDGSPLPRLYMWCGTEDGLYGQNVAMRDHLNEIGWEDFTYEESAGNHNWKCWD
;
A
#
# COMPACT_ATOMS: atom_id res chain seq x y z
N THR A 1 9.42 -8.05 22.04
CA THR A 1 9.14 -8.08 20.59
C THR A 1 9.05 -6.64 20.08
N TYR A 2 9.40 -6.43 18.80
CA TYR A 2 9.31 -5.15 18.14
C TYR A 2 8.09 -5.15 17.22
N PRO A 3 7.25 -4.12 17.20
CA PRO A 3 6.32 -3.89 16.10
C PRO A 3 7.05 -3.85 14.75
N VAL A 4 6.35 -4.17 13.68
CA VAL A 4 6.94 -4.20 12.33
C VAL A 4 6.17 -3.32 11.35
N LEU A 5 6.92 -2.57 10.57
CA LEU A 5 6.43 -1.78 9.44
C LEU A 5 6.97 -2.37 8.13
N TYR A 6 6.07 -2.85 7.27
CA TYR A 6 6.40 -3.14 5.86
C TYR A 6 6.31 -1.85 5.07
N LEU A 7 7.45 -1.37 4.52
CA LEU A 7 7.54 -0.06 3.89
C LEU A 7 7.84 -0.20 2.39
N LEU A 8 6.86 0.17 1.57
CA LEU A 8 6.78 -0.14 0.16
C LEU A 8 7.28 1.03 -0.70
N HIS A 9 8.12 0.71 -1.70
CA HIS A 9 8.68 1.69 -2.63
C HIS A 9 7.70 2.10 -3.74
N GLY A 10 7.97 3.23 -4.41
CA GLY A 10 7.26 3.71 -5.58
C GLY A 10 7.68 3.02 -6.88
N MET A 11 7.02 3.35 -7.99
CA MET A 11 7.36 2.83 -9.31
C MET A 11 8.79 3.27 -9.69
N SER A 12 9.59 2.34 -10.22
CA SER A 12 11.00 2.52 -10.61
C SER A 12 11.99 2.61 -9.44
N ASP A 13 11.54 2.48 -8.20
CA ASP A 13 12.39 2.42 -7.01
C ASP A 13 12.68 0.96 -6.59
N ASP A 14 13.39 0.81 -5.48
CA ASP A 14 13.73 -0.47 -4.86
C ASP A 14 13.76 -0.37 -3.32
N HIS A 15 14.12 -1.47 -2.65
CA HIS A 15 14.21 -1.56 -1.18
C HIS A 15 15.16 -0.54 -0.52
N THR A 16 16.06 0.10 -1.26
CA THR A 16 17.04 1.04 -0.70
C THR A 16 16.54 2.48 -0.68
N ILE A 17 15.45 2.78 -1.38
CA ILE A 17 15.07 4.17 -1.66
C ILE A 17 14.69 4.95 -0.40
N TRP A 18 13.97 4.31 0.53
CA TRP A 18 13.56 4.96 1.76
C TRP A 18 14.76 5.38 2.63
N SER A 19 15.76 4.50 2.81
CA SER A 19 16.99 4.83 3.54
C SER A 19 17.83 5.93 2.84
N ARG A 20 17.76 6.00 1.50
CA ARG A 20 18.51 7.01 0.74
C ARG A 20 17.82 8.38 0.70
N ARG A 21 16.53 8.45 0.91
CA ARG A 21 15.74 9.67 0.69
C ARG A 21 15.10 10.24 1.94
N THR A 22 15.05 9.46 3.01
CA THR A 22 14.40 9.84 4.27
C THR A 22 15.26 9.52 5.47
N SER A 23 14.81 9.95 6.65
CA SER A 23 15.40 9.60 7.94
C SER A 23 14.74 8.36 8.56
N ILE A 24 14.22 7.42 7.75
CA ILE A 24 13.44 6.27 8.23
C ILE A 24 14.16 5.45 9.32
N GLU A 25 15.48 5.26 9.21
CA GLU A 25 16.26 4.52 10.20
C GLU A 25 16.21 5.20 11.58
N ARG A 26 16.33 6.52 11.61
CA ARG A 26 16.21 7.31 12.85
C ARG A 26 14.79 7.25 13.42
N TYR A 27 13.77 7.40 12.57
CA TYR A 27 12.37 7.34 12.99
C TYR A 27 12.03 5.96 13.57
N ALA A 28 12.52 4.90 12.94
CA ALA A 28 12.33 3.52 13.39
C ALA A 28 13.00 3.26 14.75
N ASP A 29 14.24 3.71 14.93
CA ASP A 29 14.99 3.58 16.18
C ASP A 29 14.30 4.33 17.33
N GLU A 30 13.92 5.59 17.12
CA GLU A 30 13.21 6.42 18.11
C GLU A 30 11.87 5.80 18.56
N ARG A 31 11.21 5.02 17.71
CA ARG A 31 9.93 4.37 17.97
C ARG A 31 10.04 2.90 18.37
N GLY A 32 11.23 2.32 18.30
CA GLY A 32 11.45 0.91 18.56
C GLY A 32 10.68 -0.02 17.61
N ILE A 33 10.63 0.32 16.32
CA ILE A 33 9.90 -0.40 15.26
C ILE A 33 10.92 -1.06 14.32
N ALA A 34 10.71 -2.33 14.00
CA ALA A 34 11.42 -2.98 12.90
C ALA A 34 10.83 -2.53 11.55
N VAL A 35 11.68 -2.23 10.56
CA VAL A 35 11.24 -1.85 9.22
C VAL A 35 11.71 -2.88 8.21
N VAL A 36 10.77 -3.40 7.41
CA VAL A 36 11.02 -4.33 6.31
C VAL A 36 10.74 -3.62 4.98
N MET A 37 11.75 -3.48 4.15
CA MET A 37 11.68 -2.78 2.86
C MET A 37 11.90 -3.78 1.73
N PRO A 38 10.84 -4.32 1.12
CA PRO A 38 10.96 -5.26 0.00
C PRO A 38 11.13 -4.55 -1.34
N THR A 39 11.55 -5.32 -2.37
CA THR A 39 11.52 -4.90 -3.77
C THR A 39 10.49 -5.74 -4.53
N THR A 40 9.63 -5.10 -5.32
CA THR A 40 8.66 -5.75 -6.20
C THR A 40 8.79 -5.28 -7.66
N GLU A 41 9.90 -4.62 -7.98
CA GLU A 41 10.13 -4.08 -9.33
C GLU A 41 8.93 -3.22 -9.78
N LEU A 42 8.39 -3.48 -10.96
CA LEU A 42 7.19 -2.81 -11.50
C LEU A 42 5.92 -3.65 -11.33
N GLY A 43 5.90 -4.61 -10.39
CA GLY A 43 4.82 -5.58 -10.22
C GLY A 43 3.62 -5.11 -9.40
N TRP A 44 3.59 -3.83 -9.00
CA TRP A 44 2.43 -3.18 -8.35
C TRP A 44 1.88 -3.91 -7.12
N TYR A 45 2.71 -4.69 -6.43
CA TYR A 45 2.27 -5.43 -5.23
C TYR A 45 1.05 -6.33 -5.48
N THR A 46 0.91 -6.83 -6.71
CA THR A 46 -0.19 -7.70 -7.12
C THR A 46 0.30 -9.09 -7.51
N ASN A 47 -0.59 -10.05 -7.57
CA ASN A 47 -0.35 -11.30 -8.27
C ASN A 47 -0.59 -11.03 -9.76
N MET A 48 0.48 -10.67 -10.48
CA MET A 48 0.38 -10.24 -11.88
C MET A 48 -0.37 -11.26 -12.73
N LYS A 49 -1.14 -10.77 -13.68
CA LYS A 49 -1.83 -11.62 -14.67
C LYS A 49 -0.83 -12.50 -15.44
N HIS A 50 0.25 -11.87 -15.92
CA HIS A 50 1.36 -12.51 -16.60
C HIS A 50 2.67 -12.10 -15.94
N GLY A 51 3.06 -12.79 -14.85
CA GLY A 51 4.27 -12.43 -14.11
C GLY A 51 4.34 -13.04 -12.72
N ARG A 52 5.05 -12.35 -11.83
CA ARG A 52 5.30 -12.81 -10.46
C ARG A 52 4.10 -12.60 -9.54
N LYS A 53 4.04 -13.39 -8.48
CA LYS A 53 3.00 -13.33 -7.45
C LYS A 53 3.43 -12.43 -6.28
N TRP A 54 3.57 -11.13 -6.54
CA TRP A 54 4.12 -10.19 -5.58
C TRP A 54 3.24 -10.01 -4.34
N ARG A 55 1.91 -10.05 -4.49
CA ARG A 55 1.01 -9.95 -3.34
C ARG A 55 1.19 -11.12 -2.38
N THR A 56 1.24 -12.35 -2.90
CA THR A 56 1.54 -13.55 -2.11
C THR A 56 2.91 -13.46 -1.46
N TYR A 57 3.92 -13.03 -2.22
CA TYR A 57 5.27 -12.85 -1.68
C TYR A 57 5.30 -11.87 -0.48
N ILE A 58 4.73 -10.67 -0.63
CA ILE A 58 4.77 -9.65 0.42
C ILE A 58 3.82 -9.97 1.59
N GLY A 59 2.66 -10.56 1.30
CA GLY A 59 1.63 -10.82 2.31
C GLY A 59 1.84 -12.11 3.09
N GLU A 60 2.51 -13.11 2.51
CA GLU A 60 2.63 -14.44 3.09
C GLU A 60 4.09 -14.88 3.27
N GLU A 61 4.86 -14.95 2.18
CA GLU A 61 6.22 -15.51 2.22
C GLU A 61 7.20 -14.63 3.00
N LEU A 62 7.22 -13.33 2.71
CA LEU A 62 8.15 -12.40 3.34
C LEU A 62 7.95 -12.29 4.86
N PRO A 63 6.72 -12.17 5.40
CA PRO A 63 6.50 -12.20 6.84
C PRO A 63 7.00 -13.49 7.50
N ALA A 64 6.74 -14.65 6.89
CA ALA A 64 7.23 -15.93 7.40
C ALA A 64 8.77 -15.96 7.48
N VAL A 65 9.45 -15.54 6.40
CA VAL A 65 10.92 -15.46 6.36
C VAL A 65 11.44 -14.45 7.40
N CYS A 66 10.81 -13.29 7.54
CA CYS A 66 11.20 -12.29 8.54
C CYS A 66 11.08 -12.84 9.98
N HIS A 67 10.01 -13.57 10.28
CA HIS A 67 9.82 -14.16 11.61
C HIS A 67 10.85 -15.26 11.92
N ASP A 68 11.20 -16.08 10.91
CA ASP A 68 12.22 -17.12 11.06
C ASP A 68 13.62 -16.55 11.35
N PHE A 69 14.00 -15.51 10.60
CA PHE A 69 15.32 -14.88 10.75
C PHE A 69 15.40 -13.88 11.91
N PHE A 70 14.29 -13.23 12.25
CA PHE A 70 14.22 -12.18 13.27
C PHE A 70 13.14 -12.48 14.32
N PRO A 71 13.36 -13.44 15.22
CA PRO A 71 12.33 -13.93 16.15
C PRO A 71 11.83 -12.89 17.15
N ARG A 72 12.45 -11.71 17.20
CA ARG A 72 11.98 -10.58 18.02
C ARG A 72 10.99 -9.67 17.30
N ILE A 73 10.71 -9.87 16.01
CA ILE A 73 9.62 -9.18 15.33
C ILE A 73 8.29 -9.74 15.84
N SER A 74 7.34 -8.87 16.15
CA SER A 74 6.01 -9.27 16.60
C SER A 74 5.23 -9.92 15.46
N GLN A 75 4.44 -10.96 15.80
CA GLN A 75 3.53 -11.63 14.86
C GLN A 75 2.07 -11.23 15.11
N LYS A 76 1.85 -10.28 16.01
CA LYS A 76 0.51 -9.83 16.36
C LYS A 76 0.00 -8.79 15.37
N ARG A 77 -1.27 -8.87 15.04
CA ARG A 77 -1.93 -7.89 14.18
C ARG A 77 -1.74 -6.46 14.66
N GLU A 78 -1.95 -6.21 15.94
CA GLU A 78 -1.85 -4.88 16.56
C GLU A 78 -0.46 -4.24 16.44
N ASP A 79 0.57 -5.03 16.20
CA ASP A 79 1.97 -4.63 16.06
C ASP A 79 2.46 -4.65 14.58
N THR A 80 1.58 -4.95 13.61
CA THR A 80 1.94 -5.11 12.21
C THR A 80 1.31 -4.01 11.36
N TYR A 81 2.17 -3.24 10.69
CA TYR A 81 1.79 -2.07 9.89
C TYR A 81 2.34 -2.17 8.47
N ILE A 82 1.70 -1.47 7.54
CA ILE A 82 2.17 -1.36 6.17
C ILE A 82 2.03 0.08 5.68
N ALA A 83 3.03 0.58 4.96
CA ALA A 83 2.99 1.92 4.39
C ALA A 83 3.70 1.97 3.04
N GLY A 84 3.42 2.98 2.25
CA GLY A 84 4.12 3.19 0.99
C GLY A 84 3.72 4.47 0.30
N LEU A 85 4.49 4.82 -0.73
CA LEU A 85 4.22 5.99 -1.56
C LEU A 85 3.86 5.58 -3.00
N SER A 86 3.04 6.38 -3.68
CA SER A 86 2.72 6.18 -5.10
C SER A 86 2.20 4.76 -5.39
N MET A 87 2.93 3.97 -6.21
CA MET A 87 2.68 2.53 -6.41
C MET A 87 2.67 1.77 -5.06
N GLY A 88 3.58 2.11 -4.13
CA GLY A 88 3.62 1.51 -2.79
C GLY A 88 2.43 1.91 -1.91
N GLY A 89 1.86 3.11 -2.11
CA GLY A 89 0.61 3.53 -1.46
C GLY A 89 -0.58 2.67 -1.90
N TYR A 90 -0.68 2.39 -3.20
CA TYR A 90 -1.61 1.38 -3.72
C TYR A 90 -1.35 0.01 -3.08
N GLY A 91 -0.09 -0.44 -3.09
CA GLY A 91 0.30 -1.73 -2.51
C GLY A 91 -0.03 -1.87 -1.03
N ALA A 92 0.19 -0.82 -0.24
CA ALA A 92 -0.12 -0.81 1.19
C ALA A 92 -1.62 -1.03 1.44
N TYR A 93 -2.47 -0.33 0.71
CA TYR A 93 -3.92 -0.50 0.80
C TYR A 93 -4.36 -1.88 0.28
N ALA A 94 -3.84 -2.31 -0.87
CA ALA A 94 -4.17 -3.61 -1.45
C ALA A 94 -3.82 -4.77 -0.51
N LEU A 95 -2.63 -4.75 0.09
CA LEU A 95 -2.19 -5.78 1.03
C LEU A 95 -2.98 -5.75 2.33
N ALA A 96 -3.19 -4.56 2.92
CA ALA A 96 -3.96 -4.44 4.15
C ALA A 96 -5.42 -4.88 3.98
N MET A 97 -6.02 -4.64 2.81
CA MET A 97 -7.39 -5.08 2.48
C MET A 97 -7.47 -6.55 2.08
N THR A 98 -6.37 -7.13 1.54
CA THR A 98 -6.33 -8.57 1.23
C THR A 98 -6.08 -9.41 2.49
N TYR A 99 -5.28 -8.89 3.42
CA TYR A 99 -4.90 -9.56 4.66
C TYR A 99 -5.32 -8.74 5.91
N PRO A 100 -6.62 -8.46 6.10
CA PRO A 100 -7.08 -7.56 7.16
C PRO A 100 -6.84 -8.12 8.57
N GLU A 101 -6.67 -9.43 8.70
CA GLU A 101 -6.30 -10.10 9.96
C GLU A 101 -4.80 -9.96 10.29
N GLN A 102 -3.99 -9.52 9.33
CA GLN A 102 -2.54 -9.38 9.52
C GLN A 102 -2.14 -7.95 9.84
N TYR A 103 -2.73 -6.97 9.17
CA TYR A 103 -2.36 -5.56 9.31
C TYR A 103 -3.36 -4.79 10.16
N SER A 104 -2.87 -4.10 11.21
CA SER A 104 -3.71 -3.22 12.04
C SER A 104 -3.83 -1.82 11.47
N ALA A 105 -2.86 -1.37 10.65
CA ALA A 105 -2.91 -0.07 10.00
C ALA A 105 -2.18 -0.07 8.66
N ALA A 106 -2.68 0.76 7.74
CA ALA A 106 -2.03 1.03 6.45
C ALA A 106 -1.94 2.53 6.19
N ALA A 107 -0.81 2.98 5.61
CA ALA A 107 -0.61 4.37 5.22
C ALA A 107 -0.23 4.47 3.74
N GLY A 108 -0.86 5.41 3.02
CA GLY A 108 -0.55 5.72 1.64
C GLY A 108 -0.19 7.19 1.45
N LEU A 109 1.02 7.45 0.94
CA LEU A 109 1.50 8.78 0.62
C LEU A 109 1.42 8.98 -0.89
N SER A 110 0.60 9.94 -1.37
CA SER A 110 0.39 10.16 -2.80
C SER A 110 0.05 8.87 -3.56
N GLY A 111 -0.85 8.06 -3.04
CA GLY A 111 -1.14 6.71 -3.55
C GLY A 111 -1.74 6.70 -4.95
N ALA A 112 -1.32 5.75 -5.78
CA ALA A 112 -1.84 5.54 -7.13
C ALA A 112 -3.03 4.55 -7.12
N TYR A 113 -4.10 4.88 -6.42
CA TYR A 113 -5.19 3.97 -6.07
C TYR A 113 -6.04 3.45 -7.24
N MET A 114 -5.93 4.07 -8.40
CA MET A 114 -6.69 3.70 -9.61
C MET A 114 -5.76 3.49 -10.80
N PRO A 115 -4.95 2.39 -10.81
CA PRO A 115 -3.85 2.20 -11.76
C PRO A 115 -4.31 2.11 -13.22
N LEU A 116 -5.50 1.58 -13.51
CA LEU A 116 -6.02 1.41 -14.88
C LEU A 116 -6.87 2.59 -15.39
N ARG A 117 -6.92 3.73 -14.69
CA ARG A 117 -7.57 4.92 -15.21
C ARG A 117 -6.90 5.41 -16.52
N PHE A 118 -7.69 6.12 -17.33
CA PHE A 118 -7.26 6.78 -18.58
C PHE A 118 -6.83 5.82 -19.70
N GLY A 119 -7.47 4.65 -19.83
CA GLY A 119 -7.25 3.72 -20.93
C GLY A 119 -5.89 2.99 -20.88
N ARG A 120 -5.27 2.92 -19.72
CA ARG A 120 -4.02 2.17 -19.51
C ARG A 120 -4.18 0.67 -19.76
N ASP A 121 -5.38 0.14 -19.65
CA ASP A 121 -5.72 -1.26 -19.94
C ASP A 121 -5.49 -1.66 -21.39
N THR A 122 -5.26 -0.72 -22.31
CA THR A 122 -4.87 -1.00 -23.70
C THR A 122 -3.35 -1.21 -23.87
N ASP A 123 -2.54 -0.78 -22.91
CA ASP A 123 -1.09 -0.93 -22.94
C ASP A 123 -0.69 -2.34 -22.42
N PRO A 124 0.13 -3.09 -23.17
CA PRO A 124 0.60 -4.43 -22.77
C PRO A 124 1.21 -4.48 -21.37
N PHE A 125 1.98 -3.46 -20.97
CA PHE A 125 2.57 -3.38 -19.63
C PHE A 125 1.51 -3.50 -18.52
N TRP A 126 0.43 -2.72 -18.62
CA TRP A 126 -0.64 -2.73 -17.62
C TRP A 126 -1.47 -4.02 -17.68
N ARG A 127 -1.65 -4.57 -18.88
CA ARG A 127 -2.36 -5.83 -19.09
C ARG A 127 -1.60 -7.02 -18.49
N ASP A 128 -0.28 -7.02 -18.55
CA ASP A 128 0.54 -8.06 -17.92
C ASP A 128 0.43 -8.03 -16.39
N ILE A 129 0.20 -6.85 -15.82
CA ILE A 129 0.05 -6.69 -14.38
C ILE A 129 -1.38 -7.01 -13.94
N PHE A 130 -2.37 -6.30 -14.49
CA PHE A 130 -3.74 -6.29 -13.99
C PHE A 130 -4.77 -7.02 -14.87
N GLY A 131 -4.41 -7.38 -16.10
CA GLY A 131 -5.37 -7.85 -17.10
C GLY A 131 -6.09 -6.70 -17.81
N SER A 132 -7.24 -7.00 -18.41
CA SER A 132 -8.13 -6.00 -19.01
C SER A 132 -8.87 -5.20 -17.93
N LEU A 133 -9.50 -4.08 -18.32
CA LEU A 133 -10.34 -3.30 -17.42
C LEU A 133 -11.51 -4.14 -16.85
N ASP A 134 -12.10 -5.02 -17.66
CA ASP A 134 -13.18 -5.90 -17.22
C ASP A 134 -12.70 -6.91 -16.17
N GLU A 135 -11.47 -7.45 -16.32
CA GLU A 135 -10.87 -8.37 -15.35
C GLU A 135 -10.44 -7.64 -14.05
N PHE A 136 -10.06 -6.38 -14.16
CA PHE A 136 -9.68 -5.54 -13.01
C PHE A 136 -10.89 -5.11 -12.20
N THR A 137 -11.96 -4.68 -12.87
CA THR A 137 -13.15 -4.11 -12.22
C THR A 137 -13.81 -5.15 -11.31
N GLY A 138 -13.97 -4.79 -10.04
CA GLY A 138 -14.53 -5.68 -9.02
C GLY A 138 -13.59 -6.81 -8.57
N SER A 139 -12.37 -6.89 -9.08
CA SER A 139 -11.38 -7.88 -8.63
C SER A 139 -10.74 -7.48 -7.29
N GLU A 140 -9.82 -8.30 -6.79
CA GLU A 140 -9.00 -8.00 -5.61
C GLU A 140 -8.00 -6.83 -5.83
N ASN A 141 -7.80 -6.42 -7.09
CA ASN A 141 -6.94 -5.30 -7.46
C ASN A 141 -7.70 -3.97 -7.49
N ASP A 142 -9.02 -4.01 -7.54
CA ASP A 142 -9.90 -2.84 -7.48
C ASP A 142 -10.16 -2.46 -6.02
N LEU A 143 -9.43 -1.46 -5.54
CA LEU A 143 -9.50 -1.05 -4.13
C LEU A 143 -10.87 -0.48 -3.73
N LEU A 144 -11.59 0.15 -4.67
CA LEU A 144 -12.95 0.66 -4.38
C LEU A 144 -13.90 -0.50 -4.13
N ALA A 145 -13.84 -1.53 -4.97
CA ALA A 145 -14.66 -2.73 -4.80
C ALA A 145 -14.25 -3.53 -3.55
N THR A 146 -12.95 -3.66 -3.30
CA THR A 146 -12.44 -4.44 -2.16
C THR A 146 -12.78 -3.78 -0.83
N SER A 147 -12.61 -2.46 -0.70
CA SER A 147 -12.99 -1.74 0.51
C SER A 147 -14.48 -1.83 0.80
N SER A 148 -15.33 -1.70 -0.24
CA SER A 148 -16.78 -1.86 -0.09
C SER A 148 -17.17 -3.25 0.41
N ARG A 149 -16.55 -4.31 -0.12
CA ARG A 149 -16.79 -5.69 0.35
C ARG A 149 -16.42 -5.88 1.82
N LEU A 150 -15.24 -5.40 2.24
CA LEU A 150 -14.79 -5.54 3.63
C LEU A 150 -15.76 -4.90 4.62
N VAL A 151 -16.28 -3.71 4.30
CA VAL A 151 -17.29 -3.04 5.14
C VAL A 151 -18.60 -3.83 5.15
N GLN A 152 -19.07 -4.30 3.99
CA GLN A 152 -20.33 -5.07 3.88
C GLN A 152 -20.26 -6.41 4.61
N ASP A 153 -19.11 -7.08 4.55
CA ASP A 153 -18.89 -8.40 5.17
C ASP A 153 -18.60 -8.30 6.69
N GLY A 154 -18.46 -7.10 7.24
CA GLY A 154 -18.09 -6.88 8.64
C GLY A 154 -16.71 -7.42 9.00
N SER A 155 -15.79 -7.44 8.04
CA SER A 155 -14.42 -7.89 8.24
C SER A 155 -13.66 -6.93 9.18
N PRO A 156 -12.61 -7.39 9.87
CA PRO A 156 -11.73 -6.50 10.61
C PRO A 156 -11.14 -5.43 9.67
N LEU A 157 -11.37 -4.16 9.98
CA LEU A 157 -10.85 -3.07 9.17
C LEU A 157 -9.50 -2.60 9.74
N PRO A 158 -8.45 -2.42 8.90
CA PRO A 158 -7.25 -1.72 9.31
C PRO A 158 -7.53 -0.22 9.45
N ARG A 159 -6.82 0.46 10.36
CA ARG A 159 -6.78 1.93 10.34
C ARG A 159 -6.12 2.40 9.06
N LEU A 160 -6.70 3.38 8.40
CA LEU A 160 -6.15 3.93 7.16
C LEU A 160 -5.70 5.38 7.38
N TYR A 161 -4.48 5.66 6.93
CA TYR A 161 -3.96 7.01 6.82
C TYR A 161 -3.63 7.30 5.35
N MET A 162 -4.00 8.47 4.89
CA MET A 162 -3.70 8.96 3.55
C MET A 162 -3.19 10.39 3.60
N TRP A 163 -2.11 10.66 2.90
CA TRP A 163 -1.63 12.00 2.64
C TRP A 163 -1.40 12.20 1.15
N CYS A 164 -1.74 13.41 0.64
CA CYS A 164 -1.42 13.79 -0.73
C CYS A 164 -1.14 15.29 -0.84
N GLY A 165 -0.13 15.64 -1.63
CA GLY A 165 0.12 17.04 -2.00
C GLY A 165 -0.96 17.57 -2.94
N THR A 166 -1.41 18.81 -2.73
CA THR A 166 -2.48 19.42 -3.56
C THR A 166 -2.06 19.72 -5.00
N GLU A 167 -0.74 19.72 -5.27
CA GLU A 167 -0.15 19.91 -6.60
C GLU A 167 0.35 18.59 -7.21
N ASP A 168 0.05 17.46 -6.56
CA ASP A 168 0.42 16.13 -7.02
C ASP A 168 -0.44 15.69 -8.21
N GLY A 169 0.18 15.09 -9.23
CA GLY A 169 -0.53 14.55 -10.39
C GLY A 169 -1.52 13.42 -10.04
N LEU A 170 -1.38 12.80 -8.87
CA LEU A 170 -2.29 11.78 -8.34
C LEU A 170 -3.34 12.34 -7.36
N TYR A 171 -3.36 13.66 -7.13
CA TYR A 171 -4.29 14.29 -6.19
C TYR A 171 -5.74 13.89 -6.44
N GLY A 172 -6.19 13.92 -7.69
CA GLY A 172 -7.56 13.54 -8.06
C GLY A 172 -7.91 12.08 -7.71
N GLN A 173 -6.95 11.15 -7.76
CA GLN A 173 -7.17 9.76 -7.34
C GLN A 173 -7.24 9.63 -5.81
N ASN A 174 -6.43 10.41 -5.10
CA ASN A 174 -6.44 10.44 -3.63
C ASN A 174 -7.76 11.02 -3.10
N VAL A 175 -8.24 12.12 -3.69
CA VAL A 175 -9.55 12.70 -3.38
C VAL A 175 -10.68 11.69 -3.66
N ALA A 176 -10.66 11.02 -4.80
CA ALA A 176 -11.68 10.03 -5.14
C ALA A 176 -11.68 8.82 -4.18
N MET A 177 -10.50 8.36 -3.75
CA MET A 177 -10.40 7.27 -2.76
C MET A 177 -10.86 7.73 -1.37
N ARG A 178 -10.50 8.95 -0.95
CA ARG A 178 -10.98 9.57 0.29
C ARG A 178 -12.51 9.64 0.32
N ASP A 179 -13.10 10.17 -0.74
CA ASP A 179 -14.55 10.36 -0.82
C ASP A 179 -15.28 9.01 -0.80
N HIS A 180 -14.75 8.02 -1.51
CA HIS A 180 -15.26 6.66 -1.48
C HIS A 180 -15.21 6.03 -0.07
N LEU A 181 -14.07 6.12 0.64
CA LEU A 181 -13.94 5.57 2.00
C LEU A 181 -14.93 6.23 2.97
N ASN A 182 -15.13 7.55 2.85
CA ASN A 182 -16.13 8.27 3.64
C ASN A 182 -17.57 7.82 3.28
N GLU A 183 -17.87 7.63 2.01
CA GLU A 183 -19.21 7.20 1.53
C GLU A 183 -19.57 5.81 2.03
N ILE A 184 -18.64 4.86 2.01
CA ILE A 184 -18.87 3.50 2.51
C ILE A 184 -18.80 3.38 4.05
N GLY A 185 -18.47 4.46 4.76
CA GLY A 185 -18.38 4.48 6.21
C GLY A 185 -17.17 3.74 6.79
N TRP A 186 -15.98 3.89 6.19
CA TRP A 186 -14.76 3.35 6.79
C TRP A 186 -14.43 4.10 8.08
N GLU A 187 -14.59 3.47 9.24
CA GLU A 187 -14.63 4.15 10.54
C GLU A 187 -13.29 4.79 10.96
N ASP A 188 -12.17 4.08 10.83
CA ASP A 188 -10.85 4.54 11.28
C ASP A 188 -10.01 4.98 10.08
N PHE A 189 -10.35 6.13 9.51
CA PHE A 189 -9.71 6.73 8.36
C PHE A 189 -9.33 8.19 8.60
N THR A 190 -8.06 8.51 8.35
CA THR A 190 -7.52 9.87 8.41
C THR A 190 -6.99 10.28 7.04
N TYR A 191 -7.43 11.44 6.55
CA TYR A 191 -6.91 12.07 5.35
C TYR A 191 -6.28 13.41 5.68
N GLU A 192 -5.08 13.63 5.17
CA GLU A 192 -4.38 14.90 5.25
C GLU A 192 -3.90 15.35 3.87
N GLU A 193 -3.84 16.65 3.66
CA GLU A 193 -3.28 17.26 2.46
C GLU A 193 -2.54 18.55 2.81
N SER A 194 -1.56 18.89 2.01
CA SER A 194 -0.83 20.15 2.12
C SER A 194 -0.29 20.57 0.75
N ALA A 195 0.20 21.81 0.65
CA ALA A 195 0.93 22.23 -0.54
C ALA A 195 2.12 21.28 -0.80
N GLY A 196 2.24 20.78 -2.01
CA GLY A 196 3.28 19.83 -2.39
C GLY A 196 2.92 19.04 -3.64
N ASN A 197 3.91 18.40 -4.21
CA ASN A 197 3.76 17.60 -5.42
C ASN A 197 4.37 16.19 -5.26
N HIS A 198 4.41 15.40 -6.32
CA HIS A 198 4.87 14.00 -6.30
C HIS A 198 6.39 13.88 -6.15
N ASN A 199 6.93 14.15 -4.97
CA ASN A 199 8.38 14.07 -4.73
C ASN A 199 8.75 13.76 -3.27
N TRP A 200 10.01 13.34 -3.09
CA TRP A 200 10.57 12.91 -1.81
C TRP A 200 10.63 13.99 -0.71
N LYS A 201 10.54 15.28 -1.03
CA LYS A 201 10.47 16.34 -0.01
C LYS A 201 9.15 16.34 0.76
N CYS A 202 8.13 15.72 0.17
CA CYS A 202 6.80 15.60 0.76
C CYS A 202 6.62 14.29 1.54
N TRP A 203 7.52 13.33 1.39
CA TRP A 203 7.37 11.97 1.94
C TRP A 203 8.36 11.62 3.06
N ASP A 204 9.28 12.55 3.44
CA ASP A 204 10.19 12.41 4.58
C ASP A 204 9.56 12.91 5.89
#